data_54bbca3416fd14dfd8a5d8ac14f0c373
#
_entry.id   54bbca3416fd14dfd8a5d8ac14f0c373
#
_cell.length_a   1.000
_cell.length_b   1.000
_cell.length_c   1.000
_cell.angle_alpha   90.00
_cell.angle_beta   90.00
_cell.angle_gamma   90.00
#
_symmetry.space_group_name_H-M   'P 1'
#
loop_
_entity.id
_entity.type
_entity.pdbx_description
1 polymer ?
#
loop_
_entity_poly.entity_id
_entity_poly.type
_entity_poly.pdbx_seq_one_letter_code
_entity_poly.pdbx_strand_id
1 'polypeptide(L)'
;MIEVKDINKSFGSNHVLKGISGKFEAGVTNLIIGGSGSGKTTLLKCMIGLHRPEEGTVEYDDREFTKMNFEEKIEIRKEIGMLFQGSALFDSMTVEENIMFPLNMFTEQSTAEKRERVNFCLDRVNLESKNELFPAELSGGMKKRVGIARAIAMNPKYLFVDEPNSGLDPKTSIVIDELIKEITEEYNTTTIVVTHDMNSVMGIGDYILFLHEGKKFWEGSNKEIAHTDIQELNDFVFASRFMKAAKGKF
;
A
#
# COMPACT_ATOMS: atom_id res chain seq x y z
N MET A 1 2.75 8.52 -11.23
CA MET A 1 4.02 8.62 -10.46
C MET A 1 3.79 9.42 -9.18
N ILE A 2 4.45 9.04 -8.07
CA ILE A 2 4.46 9.80 -6.81
C ILE A 2 5.91 10.12 -6.45
N GLU A 3 6.18 11.38 -6.07
CA GLU A 3 7.51 11.80 -5.62
C GLU A 3 7.41 12.44 -4.24
N VAL A 4 8.31 12.08 -3.33
CA VAL A 4 8.48 12.74 -2.03
C VAL A 4 9.88 13.34 -1.96
N LYS A 5 9.99 14.59 -1.48
CA LYS A 5 11.24 15.33 -1.38
C LYS A 5 11.42 15.88 0.02
N ASP A 6 12.48 15.47 0.68
CA ASP A 6 12.93 15.97 2.00
C ASP A 6 11.86 15.97 3.08
N ILE A 7 11.03 14.91 3.14
CA ILE A 7 9.94 14.80 4.11
C ILE A 7 10.49 14.69 5.52
N ASN A 8 10.15 15.67 6.36
CA ASN A 8 10.41 15.70 7.77
C ASN A 8 9.10 15.63 8.56
N LYS A 9 9.04 14.77 9.59
CA LYS A 9 7.88 14.60 10.46
C LYS A 9 8.27 14.28 11.89
N SER A 10 7.73 15.08 12.81
CA SER A 10 7.91 14.90 14.25
C SER A 10 6.57 14.75 14.96
N PHE A 11 6.58 14.06 16.10
CA PHE A 11 5.47 13.98 17.06
C PHE A 11 6.01 14.36 18.44
N GLY A 12 5.74 15.58 18.88
CA GLY A 12 6.38 16.17 20.06
C GLY A 12 7.90 16.25 19.86
N SER A 13 8.66 15.68 20.77
CA SER A 13 10.15 15.62 20.68
C SER A 13 10.67 14.47 19.79
N ASN A 14 9.81 13.58 19.33
CA ASN A 14 10.23 12.42 18.54
C ASN A 14 10.26 12.76 17.03
N HIS A 15 11.46 12.91 16.45
CA HIS A 15 11.67 13.14 15.02
C HIS A 15 11.63 11.78 14.28
N VAL A 16 10.49 11.48 13.66
CA VAL A 16 10.18 10.17 13.05
C VAL A 16 10.67 10.05 11.61
N LEU A 17 10.49 11.10 10.80
CA LEU A 17 11.00 11.14 9.42
C LEU A 17 12.03 12.27 9.31
N LYS A 18 13.19 11.96 8.75
CA LYS A 18 14.38 12.80 8.76
C LYS A 18 14.91 13.00 7.34
N GLY A 19 14.21 13.84 6.55
CA GLY A 19 14.59 14.20 5.19
C GLY A 19 14.43 13.03 4.20
N ILE A 20 13.25 12.39 4.18
CA ILE A 20 13.00 11.26 3.27
C ILE A 20 12.69 11.78 1.87
N SER A 21 13.44 11.27 0.88
CA SER A 21 13.19 11.50 -0.55
C SER A 21 13.10 10.17 -1.28
N GLY A 22 12.16 10.06 -2.23
CA GLY A 22 11.96 8.86 -3.04
C GLY A 22 11.00 9.11 -4.19
N LYS A 23 11.10 8.31 -5.26
CA LYS A 23 10.28 8.38 -6.45
C LYS A 23 9.66 7.02 -6.72
N PHE A 24 8.34 6.99 -6.89
CA PHE A 24 7.54 5.79 -7.05
C PHE A 24 6.86 5.82 -8.41
N GLU A 25 7.25 4.92 -9.28
CA GLU A 25 6.80 4.88 -10.66
C GLU A 25 5.46 4.12 -10.81
N ALA A 26 4.75 4.40 -11.89
CA ALA A 26 3.52 3.67 -12.25
C ALA A 26 3.85 2.32 -12.91
N GLY A 27 2.91 1.38 -12.81
CA GLY A 27 3.02 0.05 -13.43
C GLY A 27 3.98 -0.91 -12.74
N VAL A 28 4.59 -0.49 -11.64
CA VAL A 28 5.51 -1.31 -10.83
C VAL A 28 5.10 -1.30 -9.37
N THR A 29 5.43 -2.38 -8.65
CA THR A 29 5.18 -2.47 -7.22
C THR A 29 6.33 -1.83 -6.45
N ASN A 30 6.06 -0.66 -5.86
CA ASN A 30 7.01 0.07 -5.05
C ASN A 30 6.84 -0.34 -3.57
N LEU A 31 7.89 -0.84 -2.95
CA LEU A 31 7.86 -1.25 -1.55
C LEU A 31 8.56 -0.22 -0.65
N ILE A 32 7.96 0.07 0.50
CA ILE A 32 8.61 0.77 1.61
C ILE A 32 8.80 -0.24 2.72
N ILE A 33 10.05 -0.59 3.00
CA ILE A 33 10.41 -1.61 3.98
C ILE A 33 11.24 -1.03 5.14
N GLY A 34 11.37 -1.80 6.22
CA GLY A 34 12.17 -1.41 7.39
C GLY A 34 11.63 -1.99 8.68
N GLY A 35 12.40 -1.89 9.75
CA GLY A 35 12.02 -2.37 11.07
C GLY A 35 10.78 -1.70 11.64
N SER A 36 10.23 -2.25 12.73
CA SER A 36 9.15 -1.59 13.48
C SER A 36 9.63 -0.22 13.98
N GLY A 37 8.79 0.80 13.83
CA GLY A 37 9.14 2.17 14.24
C GLY A 37 10.07 2.93 13.28
N SER A 38 10.48 2.37 12.14
CA SER A 38 11.35 3.07 11.17
C SER A 38 10.68 4.24 10.43
N GLY A 39 9.36 4.45 10.57
CA GLY A 39 8.64 5.56 9.97
C GLY A 39 7.78 5.22 8.74
N LYS A 40 7.73 3.96 8.29
CA LYS A 40 7.01 3.53 7.07
C LYS A 40 5.55 4.01 7.00
N THR A 41 4.74 3.64 7.97
CA THR A 41 3.32 4.05 8.05
C THR A 41 3.17 5.57 8.22
N THR A 42 4.14 6.23 8.87
CA THR A 42 4.15 7.70 8.97
C THR A 42 4.40 8.34 7.61
N LEU A 43 5.36 7.84 6.84
CA LEU A 43 5.63 8.31 5.48
C LEU A 43 4.40 8.10 4.58
N LEU A 44 3.82 6.90 4.61
CA LEU A 44 2.57 6.61 3.87
C LEU A 44 1.46 7.59 4.25
N LYS A 45 1.24 7.86 5.55
CA LYS A 45 0.24 8.82 6.02
C LYS A 45 0.54 10.26 5.60
N CYS A 46 1.81 10.63 5.46
CA CYS A 46 2.18 11.94 4.88
C CYS A 46 1.81 12.00 3.39
N MET A 47 2.09 10.93 2.64
CA MET A 47 1.76 10.89 1.21
C MET A 47 0.26 11.04 0.96
N ILE A 48 -0.60 10.31 1.66
CA ILE A 48 -2.07 10.40 1.49
C ILE A 48 -2.71 11.61 2.20
N GLY A 49 -1.90 12.43 2.88
CA GLY A 49 -2.34 13.67 3.54
C GLY A 49 -3.12 13.47 4.84
N LEU A 50 -2.96 12.32 5.52
CA LEU A 50 -3.43 12.11 6.89
C LEU A 50 -2.50 12.75 7.92
N HIS A 51 -1.22 12.90 7.59
CA HIS A 51 -0.27 13.72 8.33
C HIS A 51 0.29 14.82 7.42
N ARG A 52 0.40 16.02 7.96
CA ARG A 52 1.13 17.11 7.28
C ARG A 52 2.60 17.01 7.68
N PRO A 53 3.54 16.88 6.75
CA PRO A 53 4.96 17.03 7.05
C PRO A 53 5.27 18.45 7.53
N GLU A 54 6.26 18.61 8.36
CA GLU A 54 6.76 19.93 8.77
C GLU A 54 7.57 20.59 7.64
N GLU A 55 8.33 19.75 6.91
CA GLU A 55 9.15 20.18 5.77
C GLU A 55 9.05 19.12 4.66
N GLY A 56 9.40 19.54 3.46
CA GLY A 56 9.38 18.69 2.28
C GLY A 56 8.07 18.73 1.50
N THR A 57 8.06 18.05 0.35
CA THR A 57 6.94 18.05 -0.59
C THR A 57 6.52 16.63 -0.96
N VAL A 58 5.22 16.47 -1.24
CA VAL A 58 4.64 15.28 -1.87
C VAL A 58 4.03 15.73 -3.19
N GLU A 59 4.42 15.08 -4.27
CA GLU A 59 3.95 15.36 -5.62
C GLU A 59 3.25 14.14 -6.21
N TYR A 60 2.10 14.34 -6.85
CA TYR A 60 1.34 13.34 -7.61
C TYR A 60 1.37 13.75 -9.08
N ASP A 61 2.18 13.05 -9.88
CA ASP A 61 2.59 13.49 -11.21
C ASP A 61 3.20 14.92 -11.10
N ASP A 62 2.66 15.91 -11.78
CA ASP A 62 3.13 17.31 -11.72
C ASP A 62 2.35 18.15 -10.70
N ARG A 63 1.59 17.52 -9.77
CA ARG A 63 0.70 18.20 -8.80
C ARG A 63 1.29 18.17 -7.40
N GLU A 64 1.75 19.30 -6.88
CA GLU A 64 2.31 19.42 -5.53
C GLU A 64 1.23 19.37 -4.44
N PHE A 65 0.93 18.16 -3.95
CA PHE A 65 -0.12 17.88 -2.97
C PHE A 65 0.04 18.63 -1.64
N THR A 66 1.26 18.86 -1.20
CA THR A 66 1.54 19.55 0.08
C THR A 66 1.07 21.00 0.11
N LYS A 67 1.04 21.67 -1.04
CA LYS A 67 0.58 23.06 -1.17
C LYS A 67 -0.90 23.21 -1.51
N MET A 68 -1.55 22.13 -1.91
CA MET A 68 -2.97 22.13 -2.28
C MET A 68 -3.86 22.57 -1.14
N ASN A 69 -4.93 23.29 -1.48
CA ASN A 69 -6.03 23.58 -0.57
C ASN A 69 -6.87 22.31 -0.32
N PHE A 70 -7.94 22.42 0.48
CA PHE A 70 -8.75 21.27 0.87
C PHE A 70 -9.49 20.62 -0.31
N GLU A 71 -10.04 21.45 -1.20
CA GLU A 71 -10.82 20.99 -2.37
C GLU A 71 -9.93 20.28 -3.39
N GLU A 72 -8.77 20.84 -3.69
CA GLU A 72 -7.76 20.22 -4.56
C GLU A 72 -7.28 18.87 -4.02
N LYS A 73 -7.10 18.75 -2.69
CA LYS A 73 -6.74 17.48 -2.05
C LYS A 73 -7.85 16.43 -2.15
N ILE A 74 -9.12 16.83 -2.16
CA ILE A 74 -10.22 15.89 -2.37
C ILE A 74 -10.11 15.25 -3.77
N GLU A 75 -9.79 16.05 -4.80
CA GLU A 75 -9.65 15.51 -6.16
C GLU A 75 -8.51 14.46 -6.24
N ILE A 76 -7.36 14.74 -5.62
CA ILE A 76 -6.28 13.72 -5.55
C ILE A 76 -6.75 12.47 -4.79
N ARG A 77 -7.49 12.63 -3.67
CA ARG A 77 -7.97 11.50 -2.87
C ARG A 77 -8.97 10.60 -3.61
N LYS A 78 -9.73 11.13 -4.55
CA LYS A 78 -10.59 10.33 -5.43
C LYS A 78 -9.79 9.40 -6.35
N GLU A 79 -8.54 9.77 -6.65
CA GLU A 79 -7.61 8.99 -7.45
C GLU A 79 -6.81 7.97 -6.61
N ILE A 80 -6.98 7.97 -5.28
CA ILE A 80 -6.26 7.10 -4.34
C ILE A 80 -7.15 5.94 -3.89
N GLY A 81 -6.66 4.71 -4.07
CA GLY A 81 -7.14 3.52 -3.39
C GLY A 81 -6.28 3.21 -2.17
N MET A 82 -6.91 2.76 -1.07
CA MET A 82 -6.18 2.47 0.17
C MET A 82 -6.63 1.16 0.80
N LEU A 83 -5.69 0.25 1.03
CA LEU A 83 -5.83 -0.89 1.93
C LEU A 83 -5.10 -0.60 3.24
N PHE A 84 -5.85 -0.50 4.32
CA PHE A 84 -5.29 -0.36 5.67
C PHE A 84 -4.87 -1.72 6.26
N GLN A 85 -3.93 -1.72 7.18
CA GLN A 85 -3.42 -2.93 7.85
C GLN A 85 -4.52 -3.85 8.38
N GLY A 86 -5.56 -3.32 9.03
CA GLY A 86 -6.73 -4.05 9.53
C GLY A 86 -7.88 -4.21 8.52
N SER A 87 -7.64 -3.93 7.22
CA SER A 87 -8.65 -3.80 6.17
C SER A 87 -9.67 -2.66 6.40
N ALA A 88 -9.88 -2.22 7.63
CA ALA A 88 -10.78 -1.14 8.03
C ALA A 88 -12.17 -1.23 7.36
N LEU A 89 -12.73 -2.44 7.31
CA LEU A 89 -14.11 -2.65 6.85
C LEU A 89 -15.08 -2.12 7.90
N PHE A 90 -16.20 -1.60 7.44
CA PHE A 90 -17.33 -1.22 8.31
C PHE A 90 -18.07 -2.48 8.72
N ASP A 91 -18.00 -2.85 9.99
CA ASP A 91 -18.59 -4.08 10.52
C ASP A 91 -20.12 -4.13 10.39
N SER A 92 -20.77 -2.96 10.34
CA SER A 92 -22.22 -2.80 10.17
C SER A 92 -22.69 -2.84 8.72
N MET A 93 -21.78 -2.95 7.77
CA MET A 93 -22.06 -2.98 6.33
C MET A 93 -21.70 -4.36 5.76
N THR A 94 -22.48 -4.80 4.76
CA THR A 94 -22.16 -5.99 3.97
C THR A 94 -20.88 -5.78 3.14
N VAL A 95 -20.41 -6.84 2.50
CA VAL A 95 -19.29 -6.79 1.53
C VAL A 95 -19.62 -5.84 0.38
N GLU A 96 -20.83 -5.96 -0.21
CA GLU A 96 -21.31 -5.06 -1.27
C GLU A 96 -21.27 -3.60 -0.82
N GLU A 97 -21.84 -3.30 0.34
CA GLU A 97 -21.91 -1.94 0.88
C GLU A 97 -20.53 -1.37 1.19
N ASN A 98 -19.61 -2.19 1.72
CA ASN A 98 -18.22 -1.79 1.94
C ASN A 98 -17.50 -1.37 0.65
N ILE A 99 -17.66 -2.16 -0.42
CA ILE A 99 -17.03 -1.87 -1.71
C ILE A 99 -17.73 -0.69 -2.41
N MET A 100 -19.06 -0.60 -2.29
CA MET A 100 -19.88 0.47 -2.86
C MET A 100 -19.67 1.82 -2.15
N PHE A 101 -19.16 1.83 -0.93
CA PHE A 101 -19.02 3.03 -0.11
C PHE A 101 -18.32 4.20 -0.81
N PRO A 102 -17.13 4.05 -1.39
CA PRO A 102 -16.48 5.15 -2.11
C PRO A 102 -17.25 5.59 -3.36
N LEU A 103 -17.92 4.67 -4.05
CA LEU A 103 -18.77 5.01 -5.21
C LEU A 103 -19.96 5.88 -4.79
N ASN A 104 -20.55 5.59 -3.61
CA ASN A 104 -21.65 6.39 -3.08
C ASN A 104 -21.22 7.80 -2.67
N MET A 105 -19.97 7.95 -2.20
CA MET A 105 -19.46 9.24 -1.76
C MET A 105 -19.00 10.14 -2.92
N PHE A 106 -18.48 9.56 -4.01
CA PHE A 106 -17.72 10.32 -4.99
C PHE A 106 -18.24 10.22 -6.43
N THR A 107 -19.32 9.46 -6.67
CA THR A 107 -19.91 9.31 -8.01
C THR A 107 -21.42 9.54 -8.00
N GLU A 108 -21.95 10.01 -9.14
CA GLU A 108 -23.38 10.15 -9.40
C GLU A 108 -23.98 8.96 -10.16
N GLN A 109 -23.24 7.85 -10.26
CA GLN A 109 -23.69 6.63 -10.92
C GLN A 109 -24.99 6.10 -10.28
N SER A 110 -25.82 5.48 -11.08
CA SER A 110 -27.01 4.76 -10.59
C SER A 110 -26.63 3.58 -9.68
N THR A 111 -27.55 3.14 -8.85
CA THR A 111 -27.35 1.95 -7.99
C THR A 111 -27.02 0.70 -8.81
N ALA A 112 -27.59 0.56 -10.01
CA ALA A 112 -27.33 -0.57 -10.89
C ALA A 112 -25.86 -0.56 -11.39
N GLU A 113 -25.36 0.59 -11.87
CA GLU A 113 -23.97 0.75 -12.31
C GLU A 113 -22.97 0.52 -11.17
N LYS A 114 -23.27 1.05 -9.97
CA LYS A 114 -22.45 0.81 -8.77
C LYS A 114 -22.38 -0.66 -8.41
N ARG A 115 -23.51 -1.37 -8.47
CA ARG A 115 -23.55 -2.82 -8.20
C ARG A 115 -22.79 -3.63 -9.23
N GLU A 116 -22.88 -3.27 -10.51
CA GLU A 116 -22.07 -3.89 -11.56
C GLU A 116 -20.58 -3.70 -11.28
N ARG A 117 -20.17 -2.49 -10.90
CA ARG A 117 -18.78 -2.20 -10.52
C ARG A 117 -18.34 -2.99 -9.29
N VAL A 118 -19.19 -3.13 -8.26
CA VAL A 118 -18.92 -3.96 -7.09
C VAL A 118 -18.69 -5.42 -7.48
N ASN A 119 -19.58 -5.98 -8.32
CA ASN A 119 -19.44 -7.36 -8.78
C ASN A 119 -18.15 -7.58 -9.56
N PHE A 120 -17.79 -6.65 -10.44
CA PHE A 120 -16.49 -6.65 -11.11
C PHE A 120 -15.33 -6.67 -10.12
N CYS A 121 -15.36 -5.82 -9.09
CA CYS A 121 -14.31 -5.78 -8.07
C CYS A 121 -14.25 -7.08 -7.25
N LEU A 122 -15.39 -7.71 -6.96
CA LEU A 122 -15.45 -8.99 -6.27
C LEU A 122 -14.88 -10.13 -7.11
N ASP A 123 -15.18 -10.15 -8.41
CA ASP A 123 -14.60 -11.09 -9.37
C ASP A 123 -13.07 -10.98 -9.40
N ARG A 124 -12.54 -9.75 -9.49
CA ARG A 124 -11.08 -9.49 -9.49
C ARG A 124 -10.36 -9.99 -8.25
N VAL A 125 -11.04 -10.12 -7.13
CA VAL A 125 -10.44 -10.63 -5.89
C VAL A 125 -10.87 -12.05 -5.53
N ASN A 126 -11.49 -12.79 -6.47
CA ASN A 126 -12.00 -14.16 -6.31
C ASN A 126 -12.94 -14.29 -5.08
N LEU A 127 -13.94 -13.41 -5.01
CA LEU A 127 -14.97 -13.39 -3.97
C LEU A 127 -16.39 -13.24 -4.57
N GLU A 128 -16.62 -13.83 -5.72
CA GLU A 128 -17.94 -13.83 -6.38
C GLU A 128 -19.03 -14.35 -5.45
N SER A 129 -20.20 -13.77 -5.56
CA SER A 129 -21.39 -14.17 -4.78
C SER A 129 -21.25 -14.00 -3.25
N LYS A 130 -20.33 -13.14 -2.78
CA LYS A 130 -20.13 -12.84 -1.35
C LYS A 130 -20.72 -11.49 -0.92
N ASN A 131 -21.55 -10.88 -1.77
CA ASN A 131 -22.11 -9.54 -1.59
C ASN A 131 -22.78 -9.31 -0.23
N GLU A 132 -23.60 -10.28 0.19
CA GLU A 132 -24.48 -10.16 1.36
C GLU A 132 -23.78 -10.51 2.69
N LEU A 133 -22.56 -11.04 2.66
CA LEU A 133 -21.83 -11.39 3.88
C LEU A 133 -21.38 -10.13 4.63
N PHE A 134 -21.35 -10.23 5.95
CA PHE A 134 -20.78 -9.22 6.83
C PHE A 134 -19.29 -9.52 7.13
N PRO A 135 -18.49 -8.51 7.50
CA PRO A 135 -17.08 -8.73 7.85
C PRO A 135 -16.86 -9.81 8.92
N ALA A 136 -17.78 -9.96 9.88
CA ALA A 136 -17.70 -10.99 10.91
C ALA A 136 -17.73 -12.42 10.37
N GLU A 137 -18.29 -12.63 9.18
CA GLU A 137 -18.45 -13.93 8.52
C GLU A 137 -17.24 -14.28 7.61
N LEU A 138 -16.27 -13.35 7.48
CA LEU A 138 -15.14 -13.49 6.59
C LEU A 138 -13.87 -13.97 7.32
N SER A 139 -13.09 -14.81 6.65
CA SER A 139 -11.71 -15.10 7.09
C SER A 139 -10.80 -13.85 6.98
N GLY A 140 -9.64 -13.87 7.64
CA GLY A 140 -8.67 -12.77 7.55
C GLY A 140 -8.26 -12.44 6.11
N GLY A 141 -7.96 -13.46 5.30
CA GLY A 141 -7.63 -13.30 3.89
C GLY A 141 -8.80 -12.77 3.05
N MET A 142 -10.03 -13.20 3.33
CA MET A 142 -11.23 -12.63 2.67
C MET A 142 -11.41 -11.16 3.02
N LYS A 143 -11.22 -10.76 4.28
CA LYS A 143 -11.29 -9.34 4.70
C LYS A 143 -10.27 -8.49 3.93
N LYS A 144 -9.04 -8.98 3.76
CA LYS A 144 -8.02 -8.28 2.96
C LYS A 144 -8.45 -8.12 1.51
N ARG A 145 -8.97 -9.18 0.89
CA ARG A 145 -9.46 -9.15 -0.50
C ARG A 145 -10.64 -8.19 -0.68
N VAL A 146 -11.60 -8.16 0.25
CA VAL A 146 -12.68 -7.14 0.25
C VAL A 146 -12.11 -5.73 0.39
N GLY A 147 -11.10 -5.53 1.24
CA GLY A 147 -10.40 -4.25 1.38
C GLY A 147 -9.70 -3.81 0.09
N ILE A 148 -9.10 -4.75 -0.65
CA ILE A 148 -8.52 -4.50 -1.98
C ILE A 148 -9.62 -4.17 -2.99
N ALA A 149 -10.72 -4.94 -3.03
CA ALA A 149 -11.86 -4.67 -3.90
C ALA A 149 -12.43 -3.26 -3.67
N ARG A 150 -12.57 -2.84 -2.41
CA ARG A 150 -12.97 -1.47 -2.07
C ARG A 150 -11.94 -0.43 -2.54
N ALA A 151 -10.66 -0.71 -2.39
CA ALA A 151 -9.59 0.20 -2.80
C ALA A 151 -9.58 0.43 -4.32
N ILE A 152 -9.91 -0.60 -5.12
CA ILE A 152 -9.93 -0.48 -6.59
C ILE A 152 -11.30 -0.05 -7.16
N ALA A 153 -12.33 0.12 -6.35
CA ALA A 153 -13.69 0.43 -6.80
C ALA A 153 -13.75 1.70 -7.65
N MET A 154 -12.96 2.72 -7.33
CA MET A 154 -12.90 4.01 -8.02
C MET A 154 -11.92 4.05 -9.22
N ASN A 155 -11.34 2.92 -9.65
CA ASN A 155 -10.26 2.90 -10.63
C ASN A 155 -9.09 3.84 -10.26
N PRO A 156 -8.45 3.64 -9.11
CA PRO A 156 -7.45 4.58 -8.62
C PRO A 156 -6.23 4.62 -9.55
N LYS A 157 -5.61 5.80 -9.66
CA LYS A 157 -4.27 5.96 -10.28
C LYS A 157 -3.15 5.58 -9.30
N TYR A 158 -3.42 5.69 -8.01
CA TYR A 158 -2.47 5.48 -6.92
C TYR A 158 -3.05 4.49 -5.93
N LEU A 159 -2.35 3.39 -5.69
CA LEU A 159 -2.78 2.36 -4.74
C LEU A 159 -1.82 2.30 -3.56
N PHE A 160 -2.32 2.55 -2.38
CA PHE A 160 -1.55 2.44 -1.14
C PHE A 160 -2.00 1.22 -0.36
N VAL A 161 -1.03 0.45 0.11
CA VAL A 161 -1.27 -0.83 0.79
C VAL A 161 -0.40 -0.88 2.04
N ASP A 162 -1.03 -0.86 3.22
CA ASP A 162 -0.33 -0.89 4.50
C ASP A 162 -0.41 -2.29 5.12
N GLU A 163 0.72 -3.01 5.18
CA GLU A 163 0.88 -4.33 5.78
C GLU A 163 -0.19 -5.34 5.32
N PRO A 164 -0.28 -5.66 4.01
CA PRO A 164 -1.34 -6.49 3.46
C PRO A 164 -1.37 -7.89 4.08
N ASN A 165 -0.21 -8.45 4.38
CA ASN A 165 -0.04 -9.83 4.82
C ASN A 165 -0.09 -10.02 6.34
N SER A 166 -0.28 -8.92 7.10
CA SER A 166 -0.35 -8.99 8.56
C SER A 166 -1.46 -9.91 9.04
N GLY A 167 -1.10 -10.94 9.82
CA GLY A 167 -2.03 -11.89 10.40
C GLY A 167 -2.53 -13.00 9.46
N LEU A 168 -1.92 -13.15 8.28
CA LEU A 168 -2.23 -14.20 7.31
C LEU A 168 -1.22 -15.35 7.38
N ASP A 169 -1.65 -16.52 6.96
CA ASP A 169 -0.75 -17.65 6.71
C ASP A 169 0.08 -17.43 5.43
N PRO A 170 1.23 -18.09 5.26
CA PRO A 170 2.13 -17.85 4.13
C PRO A 170 1.49 -18.09 2.75
N LYS A 171 0.59 -19.07 2.63
CA LYS A 171 -0.08 -19.38 1.37
C LYS A 171 -1.06 -18.27 0.98
N THR A 172 -1.83 -17.77 1.93
CA THR A 172 -2.76 -16.66 1.73
C THR A 172 -2.01 -15.36 1.42
N SER A 173 -0.85 -15.13 2.07
CA SER A 173 0.01 -13.97 1.81
C SER A 173 0.49 -13.92 0.36
N ILE A 174 0.94 -15.04 -0.20
CA ILE A 174 1.34 -15.13 -1.62
C ILE A 174 0.19 -14.72 -2.55
N VAL A 175 -1.02 -15.22 -2.30
CA VAL A 175 -2.20 -14.87 -3.11
C VAL A 175 -2.52 -13.36 -3.05
N ILE A 176 -2.34 -12.73 -1.89
CA ILE A 176 -2.54 -11.28 -1.75
C ILE A 176 -1.46 -10.50 -2.50
N ASP A 177 -0.20 -10.92 -2.41
CA ASP A 177 0.91 -10.29 -3.11
C ASP A 177 0.74 -10.38 -4.64
N GLU A 178 0.41 -11.57 -5.16
CA GLU A 178 0.12 -11.78 -6.58
C GLU A 178 -1.04 -10.89 -7.06
N LEU A 179 -2.13 -10.83 -6.29
CA LEU A 179 -3.27 -9.97 -6.60
C LEU A 179 -2.89 -8.49 -6.67
N ILE A 180 -2.07 -8.00 -5.72
CA ILE A 180 -1.58 -6.61 -5.74
C ILE A 180 -0.74 -6.35 -6.98
N LYS A 181 0.15 -7.27 -7.33
CA LYS A 181 1.00 -7.19 -8.53
C LYS A 181 0.16 -7.17 -9.81
N GLU A 182 -0.78 -8.11 -9.98
CA GLU A 182 -1.68 -8.16 -11.13
C GLU A 182 -2.47 -6.85 -11.30
N ILE A 183 -3.05 -6.31 -10.22
CA ILE A 183 -3.76 -5.04 -10.22
C ILE A 183 -2.83 -3.90 -10.65
N THR A 184 -1.60 -3.88 -10.13
CA THR A 184 -0.61 -2.85 -10.46
C THR A 184 -0.28 -2.84 -11.95
N GLU A 185 -0.01 -4.00 -12.53
CA GLU A 185 0.34 -4.15 -13.95
C GLU A 185 -0.86 -3.86 -14.85
N GLU A 186 -2.03 -4.45 -14.56
CA GLU A 186 -3.24 -4.34 -15.39
C GLU A 186 -3.76 -2.90 -15.46
N TYR A 187 -3.81 -2.19 -14.32
CA TYR A 187 -4.33 -0.81 -14.28
C TYR A 187 -3.24 0.25 -14.41
N ASN A 188 -1.97 -0.16 -14.55
CA ASN A 188 -0.82 0.74 -14.59
C ASN A 188 -0.81 1.74 -13.42
N THR A 189 -1.19 1.27 -12.22
CA THR A 189 -1.23 2.10 -11.01
C THR A 189 0.17 2.37 -10.48
N THR A 190 0.35 3.52 -9.81
CA THR A 190 1.49 3.71 -8.91
C THR A 190 1.15 3.03 -7.58
N THR A 191 1.61 1.82 -7.38
CA THR A 191 1.32 1.04 -6.17
C THR A 191 2.44 1.17 -5.17
N ILE A 192 2.10 1.56 -3.94
CA ILE A 192 3.03 1.65 -2.80
C ILE A 192 2.58 0.68 -1.72
N VAL A 193 3.42 -0.30 -1.43
CA VAL A 193 3.18 -1.30 -0.37
C VAL A 193 4.14 -1.06 0.78
N VAL A 194 3.61 -0.84 1.96
CA VAL A 194 4.39 -0.84 3.20
C VAL A 194 4.38 -2.25 3.77
N THR A 195 5.54 -2.85 3.96
CA THR A 195 5.65 -4.20 4.51
C THR A 195 6.96 -4.43 5.26
N HIS A 196 6.97 -5.45 6.10
CA HIS A 196 8.17 -6.05 6.70
C HIS A 196 8.30 -7.55 6.34
N ASP A 197 7.43 -8.06 5.47
CA ASP A 197 7.47 -9.46 5.00
C ASP A 197 8.48 -9.61 3.86
N MET A 198 9.53 -10.39 4.12
CA MET A 198 10.58 -10.62 3.13
C MET A 198 10.13 -11.48 1.94
N ASN A 199 9.07 -12.28 2.09
CA ASN A 199 8.51 -13.00 0.95
C ASN A 199 7.89 -12.01 -0.05
N SER A 200 7.14 -11.01 0.43
CA SER A 200 6.62 -9.93 -0.43
C SER A 200 7.77 -9.15 -1.08
N VAL A 201 8.82 -8.82 -0.30
CA VAL A 201 9.98 -8.09 -0.83
C VAL A 201 10.63 -8.81 -2.00
N MET A 202 10.86 -10.11 -1.85
CA MET A 202 11.49 -10.93 -2.90
C MET A 202 10.54 -11.26 -4.05
N GLY A 203 9.23 -11.40 -3.75
CA GLY A 203 8.21 -11.83 -4.72
C GLY A 203 7.72 -10.73 -5.64
N ILE A 204 7.43 -9.55 -5.10
CA ILE A 204 6.74 -8.47 -5.83
C ILE A 204 7.45 -7.11 -5.81
N GLY A 205 8.62 -7.00 -5.18
CA GLY A 205 9.33 -5.73 -5.01
C GLY A 205 10.11 -5.33 -6.26
N ASP A 206 9.51 -4.55 -7.17
CA ASP A 206 10.21 -4.01 -8.34
C ASP A 206 11.13 -2.85 -7.95
N TYR A 207 10.64 -1.93 -7.11
CA TYR A 207 11.41 -0.88 -6.46
C TYR A 207 11.23 -0.96 -4.95
N ILE A 208 12.31 -0.82 -4.20
CA ILE A 208 12.33 -0.98 -2.74
C ILE A 208 13.03 0.23 -2.13
N LEU A 209 12.35 0.91 -1.21
CA LEU A 209 12.88 1.95 -0.36
C LEU A 209 13.05 1.41 1.06
N PHE A 210 14.28 1.26 1.53
CA PHE A 210 14.56 0.80 2.89
C PHE A 210 14.71 1.98 3.85
N LEU A 211 13.84 2.01 4.87
CA LEU A 211 13.87 3.00 5.95
C LEU A 211 14.52 2.41 7.20
N HIS A 212 15.51 3.11 7.71
CA HIS A 212 16.16 2.80 8.97
C HIS A 212 16.28 4.06 9.83
N GLU A 213 15.82 4.00 11.09
CA GLU A 213 15.85 5.12 12.05
C GLU A 213 15.31 6.47 11.52
N GLY A 214 14.26 6.40 10.72
CA GLY A 214 13.61 7.58 10.12
C GLY A 214 14.34 8.18 8.92
N LYS A 215 15.32 7.49 8.34
CA LYS A 215 16.08 7.93 7.16
C LYS A 215 15.91 6.92 6.02
N LYS A 216 16.01 7.41 4.78
CA LYS A 216 16.26 6.54 3.63
C LYS A 216 17.67 6.00 3.75
N PHE A 217 17.80 4.70 3.95
CA PHE A 217 19.08 4.06 4.12
C PHE A 217 19.57 3.39 2.83
N TRP A 218 18.63 2.88 2.04
CA TRP A 218 18.93 2.23 0.76
C TRP A 218 17.70 2.27 -0.16
N GLU A 219 17.95 2.19 -1.46
CA GLU A 219 16.93 1.97 -2.49
C GLU A 219 17.49 1.09 -3.61
N GLY A 220 16.63 0.32 -4.26
CA GLY A 220 16.97 -0.59 -5.36
C GLY A 220 15.85 -1.56 -5.65
N SER A 221 16.13 -2.67 -6.32
CA SER A 221 15.21 -3.73 -6.66
C SER A 221 15.35 -4.96 -5.75
N ASN A 222 14.40 -5.90 -5.86
CA ASN A 222 14.48 -7.21 -5.18
C ASN A 222 15.72 -8.02 -5.61
N LYS A 223 16.20 -7.83 -6.84
CA LYS A 223 17.44 -8.47 -7.32
C LYS A 223 18.68 -7.90 -6.67
N GLU A 224 18.73 -6.58 -6.52
CA GLU A 224 19.87 -5.87 -5.92
C GLU A 224 19.92 -6.10 -4.40
N ILE A 225 18.78 -6.14 -3.71
CA ILE A 225 18.72 -6.37 -2.26
C ILE A 225 19.28 -7.74 -1.88
N ALA A 226 19.09 -8.75 -2.74
CA ALA A 226 19.59 -10.12 -2.52
C ALA A 226 21.12 -10.19 -2.49
N HIS A 227 21.80 -9.26 -3.15
CA HIS A 227 23.25 -9.23 -3.33
C HIS A 227 23.95 -8.07 -2.61
N THR A 228 23.24 -7.35 -1.75
CA THR A 228 23.80 -6.21 -1.02
C THR A 228 24.86 -6.63 0.00
N ASP A 229 25.91 -5.82 0.12
CA ASP A 229 26.94 -5.97 1.16
C ASP A 229 26.70 -5.06 2.38
N ILE A 230 25.62 -4.27 2.37
CA ILE A 230 25.28 -3.36 3.45
C ILE A 230 24.82 -4.17 4.67
N GLN A 231 25.55 -4.07 5.78
CA GLN A 231 25.34 -4.91 6.97
C GLN A 231 23.92 -4.76 7.55
N GLU A 232 23.46 -3.52 7.75
CA GLU A 232 22.14 -3.22 8.34
C GLU A 232 20.99 -3.77 7.49
N LEU A 233 21.13 -3.68 6.16
CA LEU A 233 20.14 -4.23 5.22
C LEU A 233 20.19 -5.77 5.22
N ASN A 234 21.37 -6.35 5.25
CA ASN A 234 21.55 -7.80 5.38
C ASN A 234 20.96 -8.33 6.70
N ASP A 235 21.20 -7.64 7.80
CA ASP A 235 20.68 -8.04 9.11
C ASP A 235 19.14 -7.96 9.16
N PHE A 236 18.55 -7.04 8.41
CA PHE A 236 17.11 -6.93 8.27
C PHE A 236 16.52 -8.00 7.33
N VAL A 237 17.04 -8.09 6.10
CA VAL A 237 16.52 -9.00 5.05
C VAL A 237 16.75 -10.46 5.40
N PHE A 238 17.94 -10.79 5.86
CA PHE A 238 18.35 -12.17 6.19
C PHE A 238 18.28 -12.45 7.70
N ALA A 239 17.40 -11.80 8.46
CA ALA A 239 17.23 -12.02 9.90
C ALA A 239 16.88 -13.48 10.24
N SER A 240 16.06 -14.14 9.44
CA SER A 240 15.65 -15.53 9.67
C SER A 240 16.73 -16.52 9.22
N ARG A 241 16.79 -17.70 9.91
CA ARG A 241 17.68 -18.81 9.51
C ARG A 241 17.40 -19.31 8.09
N PHE A 242 16.13 -19.31 7.70
CA PHE A 242 15.72 -19.74 6.37
C PHE A 242 16.26 -18.78 5.30
N MET A 243 16.07 -17.47 5.47
CA MET A 243 16.60 -16.45 4.54
C MET A 243 18.12 -16.45 4.48
N LYS A 244 18.82 -16.68 5.62
CA LYS A 244 20.28 -16.86 5.63
C LYS A 244 20.73 -18.04 4.77
N ALA A 245 20.03 -19.17 4.83
CA ALA A 245 20.34 -20.35 4.03
C ALA A 245 20.01 -20.18 2.54
N ALA A 246 19.11 -19.27 2.19
CA ALA A 246 18.73 -18.94 0.83
C ALA A 246 19.61 -17.84 0.20
N LYS A 247 20.41 -17.12 1.00
CA LYS A 247 21.33 -16.08 0.51
C LYS A 247 22.30 -16.70 -0.51
N GLY A 248 22.36 -16.12 -1.72
CA GLY A 248 23.17 -16.60 -2.84
C GLY A 248 22.50 -17.66 -3.72
N LYS A 249 21.19 -17.95 -3.50
CA LYS A 249 20.38 -18.79 -4.37
C LYS A 249 19.31 -18.00 -5.16
N PHE A 250 19.23 -16.70 -4.92
CA PHE A 250 18.37 -15.75 -5.61
C PHE A 250 19.11 -15.07 -6.76
#